data_ec04cbecfd0f5e2b38c113ffa86a2979
#
_entry.id   ec04cbecfd0f5e2b38c113ffa86a2979
#
_cell.length_a   1.000
_cell.length_b   1.000
_cell.length_c   1.000
_cell.angle_alpha   90.00
_cell.angle_beta   90.00
_cell.angle_gamma   90.00
#
_symmetry.space_group_name_H-M   'P 1'
#
loop_
_entity.id
_entity.type
_entity.pdbx_description
1 polymer ?
#
loop_
_entity_poly.entity_id
_entity_poly.type
_entity_poly.pdbx_seq_one_letter_code
_entity_poly.pdbx_strand_id
1 'polypeptide(L)'
;NGIDLTQTIIKQIPIPTMCLAKEKLANNESVFSQLVSLCHGFLSDDSRMDNLWHTLPAFAECSITDRQELQARLDALVARLYGLSFPTLRQIISVYPSLYNSDTIERIEKCFHHFK
;
A
#
# COMPACT_ATOMS: atom_id res chain seq x y z
N ASN A 1 -7.00 11.11 -18.54
CA ASN A 1 -8.34 11.06 -18.06
C ASN A 1 -8.58 10.06 -16.97
N GLY A 2 -8.40 10.42 -15.76
CA GLY A 2 -8.79 9.63 -14.63
C GLY A 2 -10.23 9.91 -14.23
N ILE A 3 -10.75 9.14 -13.30
CA ILE A 3 -12.02 9.42 -12.64
C ILE A 3 -11.77 10.48 -11.58
N ASP A 4 -12.54 11.57 -11.60
CA ASP A 4 -12.44 12.59 -10.56
C ASP A 4 -12.95 12.02 -9.24
N LEU A 5 -12.11 12.04 -8.22
CA LEU A 5 -12.46 11.57 -6.89
C LEU A 5 -13.12 12.72 -6.11
N THR A 6 -14.45 12.70 -6.05
CA THR A 6 -15.21 13.63 -5.22
C THR A 6 -15.34 13.08 -3.81
N GLN A 7 -15.67 13.96 -2.85
CA GLN A 7 -15.93 13.51 -1.48
C GLN A 7 -17.01 12.44 -1.40
N THR A 8 -18.02 12.54 -2.25
CA THR A 8 -19.12 11.56 -2.27
C THR A 8 -18.61 10.19 -2.69
N ILE A 9 -17.77 10.12 -3.73
CA ILE A 9 -17.19 8.86 -4.19
C ILE A 9 -16.26 8.28 -3.13
N ILE A 10 -15.39 9.10 -2.54
CA ILE A 10 -14.44 8.65 -1.51
C ILE A 10 -15.17 8.06 -0.32
N LYS A 11 -16.29 8.67 0.12
CA LYS A 11 -17.07 8.16 1.26
C LYS A 11 -17.74 6.82 0.97
N GLN A 12 -17.92 6.46 -0.29
CA GLN A 12 -18.51 5.19 -0.69
C GLN A 12 -17.47 4.06 -0.79
N ILE A 13 -16.17 4.39 -0.78
CA ILE A 13 -15.12 3.38 -0.84
C ILE A 13 -15.03 2.67 0.50
N PRO A 14 -15.16 1.31 0.53
CA PRO A 14 -15.00 0.57 1.78
C PRO A 14 -13.55 0.67 2.27
N ILE A 15 -13.38 0.98 3.54
CA ILE A 15 -12.07 1.11 4.17
C ILE A 15 -11.88 -0.05 5.15
N PRO A 16 -10.74 -0.74 5.13
CA PRO A 16 -10.47 -1.81 6.09
C PRO A 16 -10.51 -1.30 7.53
N THR A 17 -11.01 -2.12 8.43
CA THR A 17 -11.11 -1.76 9.84
C THR A 17 -9.75 -1.78 10.52
N MET A 18 -9.65 -1.11 11.68
CA MET A 18 -8.43 -1.16 12.48
C MET A 18 -8.11 -2.57 12.98
N CYS A 19 -9.11 -3.44 13.10
CA CYS A 19 -8.86 -4.84 13.46
C CYS A 19 -8.01 -5.52 12.39
N LEU A 20 -8.31 -5.32 11.12
CA LEU A 20 -7.53 -5.87 10.02
C LEU A 20 -6.14 -5.22 9.96
N ALA A 21 -6.07 -3.92 10.20
CA ALA A 21 -4.80 -3.21 10.19
C ALA A 21 -3.86 -3.64 11.31
N LYS A 22 -4.40 -4.19 12.41
CA LYS A 22 -3.61 -4.70 13.53
C LYS A 22 -3.14 -6.13 13.34
N GLU A 23 -3.59 -6.82 12.29
CA GLU A 23 -3.13 -8.18 12.01
C GLU A 23 -1.62 -8.21 11.83
N LYS A 24 -1.01 -9.30 12.29
CA LYS A 24 0.44 -9.48 12.17
C LYS A 24 0.80 -10.11 10.85
N LEU A 25 1.88 -9.62 10.26
CA LEU A 25 2.49 -10.23 9.10
C LEU A 25 3.45 -11.34 9.52
N ALA A 26 4.00 -12.05 8.55
CA ALA A 26 4.95 -13.14 8.80
C ALA A 26 6.16 -12.69 9.62
N ASN A 27 6.57 -11.42 9.50
CA ASN A 27 7.69 -10.84 10.26
C ASN A 27 7.26 -10.32 11.64
N ASN A 28 6.05 -10.61 12.08
CA ASN A 28 5.49 -10.22 13.38
C ASN A 28 5.20 -8.71 13.50
N GLU A 29 5.29 -7.94 12.44
CA GLU A 29 4.88 -6.54 12.43
C GLU A 29 3.41 -6.42 12.02
N SER A 30 2.74 -5.39 12.55
CA SER A 30 1.35 -5.17 12.14
C SER A 30 1.27 -4.60 10.72
N VAL A 31 0.16 -4.87 10.05
CA VAL A 31 -0.10 -4.31 8.72
C VAL A 31 -0.07 -2.78 8.80
N PHE A 32 -0.65 -2.21 9.86
CA PHE A 32 -0.66 -0.76 10.05
C PHE A 32 0.76 -0.18 10.12
N SER A 33 1.65 -0.79 10.91
CA SER A 33 3.03 -0.33 11.01
C SER A 33 3.76 -0.38 9.67
N GLN A 34 3.53 -1.44 8.90
CA GLN A 34 4.14 -1.58 7.57
C GLN A 34 3.61 -0.52 6.61
N LEU A 35 2.30 -0.27 6.63
CA LEU A 35 1.71 0.76 5.78
C LEU A 35 2.27 2.14 6.10
N VAL A 36 2.35 2.50 7.38
CA VAL A 36 2.89 3.80 7.79
C VAL A 36 4.35 3.94 7.36
N SER A 37 5.15 2.90 7.57
CA SER A 37 6.56 2.90 7.16
C SER A 37 6.72 3.10 5.66
N LEU A 38 5.95 2.38 4.85
CA LEU A 38 6.02 2.50 3.40
C LEU A 38 5.54 3.88 2.91
N CYS A 39 4.47 4.40 3.50
CA CYS A 39 3.98 5.74 3.18
C CYS A 39 5.02 6.80 3.54
N HIS A 40 5.68 6.66 4.68
CA HIS A 40 6.76 7.56 5.06
C HIS A 40 7.88 7.52 4.04
N GLY A 41 8.30 6.34 3.61
CA GLY A 41 9.33 6.19 2.57
C GLY A 41 8.94 6.87 1.27
N PHE A 42 7.65 6.85 0.93
CA PHE A 42 7.14 7.43 -0.31
C PHE A 42 7.02 8.95 -0.23
N LEU A 43 6.68 9.50 0.93
CA LEU A 43 6.32 10.90 1.13
C LEU A 43 7.31 11.67 2.00
N SER A 44 8.44 11.08 2.36
CA SER A 44 9.41 11.71 3.29
C SER A 44 10.01 13.01 2.76
N ASP A 45 10.03 13.18 1.44
CA ASP A 45 10.56 14.39 0.81
C ASP A 45 9.56 15.57 0.84
N ASP A 46 8.33 15.30 1.21
CA ASP A 46 7.29 16.34 1.22
C ASP A 46 7.15 16.92 2.62
N SER A 47 7.69 18.15 2.80
CA SER A 47 7.67 18.82 4.10
C SER A 47 6.26 19.11 4.62
N ARG A 48 5.25 19.13 3.75
CA ARG A 48 3.86 19.31 4.15
C ARG A 48 3.35 18.17 5.02
N MET A 49 4.03 17.02 4.97
CA MET A 49 3.64 15.82 5.72
C MET A 49 4.31 15.73 7.09
N ASP A 50 5.22 16.66 7.43
CA ASP A 50 6.01 16.58 8.67
C ASP A 50 5.13 16.50 9.91
N ASN A 51 4.08 17.32 9.97
CA ASN A 51 3.17 17.33 11.13
C ASN A 51 2.44 15.98 11.27
N LEU A 52 2.11 15.34 10.16
CA LEU A 52 1.46 14.02 10.19
C LEU A 52 2.37 12.99 10.85
N TRP A 53 3.66 12.98 10.47
CA TRP A 53 4.59 11.99 11.03
C TRP A 53 4.76 12.15 12.53
N HIS A 54 4.70 13.38 13.03
CA HIS A 54 4.82 13.66 14.48
C HIS A 54 3.58 13.22 15.27
N THR A 55 2.41 13.16 14.63
CA THR A 55 1.16 12.78 15.32
C THR A 55 0.91 11.27 15.30
N LEU A 56 1.60 10.52 14.46
CA LEU A 56 1.43 9.08 14.37
C LEU A 56 2.22 8.37 15.47
N PRO A 57 1.78 7.16 15.87
CA PRO A 57 2.58 6.32 16.76
C PRO A 57 3.95 6.03 16.16
N ALA A 58 4.90 5.68 17.00
CA ALA A 58 6.25 5.35 16.55
C ALA A 58 6.21 4.23 15.50
N PHE A 59 6.98 4.41 14.45
CA PHE A 59 7.09 3.45 13.35
C PHE A 59 8.55 3.38 12.89
N ALA A 60 8.90 2.25 12.26
CA ALA A 60 10.25 2.09 11.71
C ALA A 60 10.40 2.93 10.45
N GLU A 61 11.53 3.64 10.32
CA GLU A 61 11.84 4.35 9.09
C GLU A 61 12.04 3.36 7.96
N CYS A 62 11.53 3.72 6.77
CA CYS A 62 11.69 2.89 5.60
C CYS A 62 13.09 3.06 5.01
N SER A 63 13.81 1.94 4.86
CA SER A 63 15.13 1.95 4.25
C SER A 63 15.09 1.83 2.72
N ILE A 64 13.93 1.59 2.14
CA ILE A 64 13.77 1.39 0.71
C ILE A 64 13.72 2.76 0.03
N THR A 65 14.59 2.97 -0.96
CA THR A 65 14.65 4.22 -1.71
C THR A 65 14.09 4.10 -3.12
N ASP A 66 13.96 2.87 -3.65
CA ASP A 66 13.41 2.63 -4.97
C ASP A 66 11.88 2.82 -4.94
N ARG A 67 11.40 3.84 -5.64
CA ARG A 67 9.96 4.17 -5.67
C ARG A 67 9.12 3.05 -6.30
N GLN A 68 9.66 2.32 -7.26
CA GLN A 68 8.94 1.19 -7.86
C GLN A 68 8.74 0.06 -6.85
N GLU A 69 9.76 -0.19 -6.03
CA GLU A 69 9.65 -1.19 -4.96
C GLU A 69 8.66 -0.75 -3.88
N LEU A 70 8.70 0.52 -3.48
CA LEU A 70 7.74 1.07 -2.53
C LEU A 70 6.30 0.94 -3.04
N GLN A 71 6.08 1.29 -4.31
CA GLN A 71 4.77 1.19 -4.92
C GLN A 71 4.26 -0.25 -4.94
N ALA A 72 5.12 -1.19 -5.33
CA ALA A 72 4.76 -2.60 -5.39
C ALA A 72 4.40 -3.14 -4.00
N ARG A 73 5.16 -2.77 -2.99
CA ARG A 73 4.88 -3.19 -1.61
C ARG A 73 3.58 -2.60 -1.08
N LEU A 74 3.32 -1.33 -1.38
CA LEU A 74 2.06 -0.69 -0.98
C LEU A 74 0.86 -1.37 -1.65
N ASP A 75 0.95 -1.61 -2.95
CA ASP A 75 -0.14 -2.27 -3.69
C ASP A 75 -0.42 -3.67 -3.13
N ALA A 76 0.63 -4.45 -2.86
CA ALA A 76 0.48 -5.78 -2.31
C ALA A 76 -0.14 -5.76 -0.90
N LEU A 77 0.30 -4.83 -0.07
CA LEU A 77 -0.16 -4.75 1.31
C LEU A 77 -1.62 -4.27 1.40
N VAL A 78 -1.99 -3.30 0.56
CA VAL A 78 -3.37 -2.82 0.49
C VAL A 78 -4.29 -3.94 -0.02
N ALA A 79 -3.86 -4.69 -1.04
CA ALA A 79 -4.63 -5.82 -1.53
C ALA A 79 -4.85 -6.86 -0.43
N ARG A 80 -3.82 -7.12 0.38
CA ARG A 80 -3.95 -8.03 1.51
C ARG A 80 -4.97 -7.53 2.53
N LEU A 81 -4.99 -6.23 2.81
CA LEU A 81 -5.98 -5.63 3.71
C LEU A 81 -7.41 -5.83 3.24
N TYR A 82 -7.62 -5.76 1.93
CA TYR A 82 -8.94 -5.99 1.34
C TYR A 82 -9.27 -7.47 1.15
N GLY A 83 -8.39 -8.36 1.58
CA GLY A 83 -8.61 -9.80 1.48
C GLY A 83 -8.54 -10.33 0.06
N LEU A 84 -7.87 -9.64 -0.85
CA LEU A 84 -7.75 -10.07 -2.23
C LEU A 84 -6.68 -11.14 -2.37
N SER A 85 -6.98 -12.17 -3.19
CA SER A 85 -5.95 -13.10 -3.64
C SER A 85 -5.13 -12.45 -4.75
N PHE A 86 -3.93 -12.98 -5.01
CA PHE A 86 -3.12 -12.43 -6.11
C PHE A 86 -3.79 -12.59 -7.48
N PRO A 87 -4.42 -13.72 -7.83
CA PRO A 87 -5.14 -13.83 -9.11
C PRO A 87 -6.22 -12.76 -9.28
N THR A 88 -6.96 -12.45 -8.22
CA THR A 88 -7.98 -11.39 -8.25
C THR A 88 -7.34 -10.02 -8.44
N LEU A 89 -6.28 -9.74 -7.69
CA LEU A 89 -5.54 -8.49 -7.84
C LEU A 89 -5.01 -8.33 -9.27
N ARG A 90 -4.45 -9.40 -9.82
CA ARG A 90 -3.92 -9.38 -11.19
C ARG A 90 -4.99 -9.04 -12.22
N GLN A 91 -6.20 -9.56 -12.05
CA GLN A 91 -7.31 -9.22 -12.93
C GLN A 91 -7.64 -7.72 -12.85
N ILE A 92 -7.66 -7.17 -11.64
CA ILE A 92 -7.97 -5.75 -11.44
C ILE A 92 -6.93 -4.87 -12.11
N ILE A 93 -5.65 -5.10 -11.85
CA ILE A 93 -4.58 -4.23 -12.35
C ILE A 93 -4.33 -4.43 -13.86
N SER A 94 -4.72 -5.56 -14.43
CA SER A 94 -4.57 -5.80 -15.86
C SER A 94 -5.45 -4.89 -16.72
N VAL A 95 -6.47 -4.26 -16.12
CA VAL A 95 -7.32 -3.29 -16.80
C VAL A 95 -6.57 -1.98 -17.07
N TYR A 96 -5.43 -1.75 -16.40
CA TYR A 96 -4.65 -0.54 -16.52
C TYR A 96 -3.23 -0.83 -17.02
N PRO A 97 -3.08 -1.30 -18.26
CA PRO A 97 -1.76 -1.76 -18.75
C PRO A 97 -0.72 -0.64 -18.85
N SER A 98 -1.14 0.61 -18.94
CA SER A 98 -0.20 1.74 -18.96
C SER A 98 0.42 2.00 -17.60
N LEU A 99 -0.24 1.61 -16.50
CA LEU A 99 0.25 1.78 -15.15
C LEU A 99 0.91 0.52 -14.61
N TYR A 100 0.45 -0.66 -15.05
CA TYR A 100 0.89 -1.95 -14.55
C TYR A 100 1.37 -2.82 -15.71
N ASN A 101 2.64 -2.64 -16.09
CA ASN A 101 3.25 -3.49 -17.10
C ASN A 101 3.68 -4.83 -16.47
N SER A 102 4.22 -5.74 -17.28
CA SER A 102 4.63 -7.08 -16.83
C SER A 102 5.60 -7.03 -15.66
N ASP A 103 6.59 -6.13 -15.71
CA ASP A 103 7.60 -6.01 -14.67
C ASP A 103 6.98 -5.54 -13.35
N THR A 104 6.06 -4.58 -13.43
CA THR A 104 5.35 -4.07 -12.26
C THR A 104 4.50 -5.14 -11.61
N ILE A 105 3.77 -5.90 -12.42
CA ILE A 105 2.94 -7.01 -11.92
C ILE A 105 3.80 -8.07 -11.25
N GLU A 106 4.93 -8.40 -11.83
CA GLU A 106 5.86 -9.38 -11.26
C GLU A 106 6.42 -8.92 -9.91
N ARG A 107 6.75 -7.63 -9.79
CA ARG A 107 7.21 -7.05 -8.52
C ARG A 107 6.12 -7.13 -7.45
N ILE A 108 4.88 -6.82 -7.82
CA ILE A 108 3.74 -6.89 -6.91
C ILE A 108 3.52 -8.34 -6.44
N GLU A 109 3.66 -9.32 -7.34
CA GLU A 109 3.53 -10.73 -6.99
C GLU A 109 4.55 -11.14 -5.93
N LYS A 110 5.80 -10.77 -6.12
CA LYS A 110 6.86 -11.07 -5.15
C LYS A 110 6.56 -10.44 -3.80
N CYS A 111 6.13 -9.19 -3.79
CA CYS A 111 5.78 -8.49 -2.55
C CYS A 111 4.55 -9.12 -1.89
N PHE A 112 3.57 -9.53 -2.68
CA PHE A 112 2.36 -10.16 -2.18
C PHE A 112 2.69 -11.45 -1.41
N HIS A 113 3.59 -12.26 -1.95
CA HIS A 113 4.03 -13.48 -1.28
C HIS A 113 4.88 -13.18 -0.04
N HIS A 114 5.62 -12.08 -0.06
CA HIS A 114 6.42 -11.65 1.09
C HIS A 114 5.54 -11.28 2.29
N PHE A 115 4.36 -10.71 2.05
CA PHE A 115 3.45 -10.24 3.11
C PHE A 115 2.41 -11.28 3.56
N LYS A 116 2.60 -12.53 3.21
CA LYS A 116 1.70 -13.58 3.66
C LYS A 116 1.62 -13.71 5.18
#